data_7d3d81b1dc5eb0a5e2d64b0e02701bf5
#
_entry.id   7d3d81b1dc5eb0a5e2d64b0e02701bf5
#
_cell.length_a   1.000
_cell.length_b   1.000
_cell.length_c   1.000
_cell.angle_alpha   90.00
_cell.angle_beta   90.00
_cell.angle_gamma   90.00
#
_symmetry.space_group_name_H-M   'P 1'
#
loop_
_entity.id
_entity.type
_entity.pdbx_description
1 polymer ?
#
loop_
_entity_poly.entity_id
_entity_poly.type
_entity_poly.pdbx_seq_one_letter_code
_entity_poly.pdbx_strand_id
1 'polypeptide(L)'
;MKKTLFRYAVLLMAVLTVLPAVLAACTKNEGPEASTPIVTTEAPAPAELVLFGGSETYNVIRGTYANESVLDALKKLRKAIAAKFGDIWQGITTEDWEQGVGKNDIVDNDNAEILVGLTNRRESHTVYESLGENEYTIRAVGKKLVIIGSDDYATVQALTGFISRYIEPSGADKLVMSAETNDMGTATLRKIPINENAEYRIMSWNLGGGIGNADDALEIMLRYLPDIYSLQECSKKIHTGLIAILPEYYKTATKLHNDGATYVYTPIVYNTKVLTLKDSGAEWLRDRYTGTNTKSLAWAVFEGKNGETFALINFHGAICFNTYKGFENYTAAELAKQVNEWRQGNARQLLEVRDRIRAQYGEIPVMMNGDCNFNASSAAYKILTAGGMKDAEFTARLGKDTG
;
A
#
# COMPACT_ATOMS: atom_id res chain seq x y z
N MET A 1 -23.22 -13.56 12.86
CA MET A 1 -23.10 -12.88 14.16
C MET A 1 -22.98 -13.79 15.40
N LYS A 2 -22.60 -15.06 15.30
CA LYS A 2 -22.44 -15.95 16.48
C LYS A 2 -21.07 -16.65 16.59
N LYS A 3 -20.09 -16.34 15.75
CA LYS A 3 -18.76 -16.95 15.80
C LYS A 3 -17.62 -16.00 16.22
N THR A 4 -17.83 -14.70 16.25
CA THR A 4 -16.80 -13.71 16.61
C THR A 4 -16.77 -13.37 18.11
N LEU A 5 -17.82 -13.70 18.86
CA LEU A 5 -17.86 -13.49 20.31
C LEU A 5 -17.14 -14.57 21.13
N PHE A 6 -16.69 -15.67 20.51
CA PHE A 6 -16.08 -16.78 21.23
C PHE A 6 -14.54 -16.69 21.35
N ARG A 7 -13.91 -15.74 20.67
CA ARG A 7 -12.45 -15.57 20.74
C ARG A 7 -11.95 -14.61 21.83
N TYR A 8 -12.82 -13.77 22.38
CA TYR A 8 -12.45 -12.83 23.46
C TYR A 8 -12.72 -13.33 24.88
N ALA A 9 -13.37 -14.46 25.04
CA ALA A 9 -13.69 -15.02 26.35
C ALA A 9 -12.67 -16.05 26.91
N VAL A 10 -11.65 -16.40 26.13
CA VAL A 10 -10.66 -17.43 26.52
C VAL A 10 -9.33 -16.83 27.01
N LEU A 11 -9.12 -15.51 26.86
CA LEU A 11 -7.85 -14.86 27.26
C LEU A 11 -7.88 -14.19 28.64
N LEU A 12 -8.94 -14.34 29.44
CA LEU A 12 -9.06 -13.70 30.76
C LEU A 12 -9.08 -14.67 31.93
N MET A 13 -8.76 -15.97 31.76
CA MET A 13 -8.77 -16.96 32.83
C MET A 13 -7.46 -17.73 33.09
N ALA A 14 -6.31 -17.22 32.60
CA ALA A 14 -5.03 -17.91 32.77
C ALA A 14 -3.98 -17.14 33.59
N VAL A 15 -4.36 -16.14 34.39
CA VAL A 15 -3.42 -15.39 35.25
C VAL A 15 -3.92 -15.32 36.66
N LEU A 16 -4.15 -16.49 37.32
CA LEU A 16 -4.38 -16.53 38.76
C LEU A 16 -4.24 -17.96 39.29
N THR A 17 -3.04 -18.51 39.28
CA THR A 17 -2.63 -19.58 40.23
C THR A 17 -1.15 -19.93 39.99
N VAL A 18 -0.22 -19.21 40.59
CA VAL A 18 1.04 -19.77 41.12
C VAL A 18 1.65 -18.74 42.08
N LEU A 19 1.41 -18.90 43.35
CA LEU A 19 2.27 -18.59 44.46
C LEU A 19 1.54 -19.13 45.73
N PRO A 20 2.17 -19.59 46.82
CA PRO A 20 3.58 -19.70 47.14
C PRO A 20 3.94 -21.07 47.80
N ALA A 21 5.15 -21.49 47.71
CA ALA A 21 5.74 -22.39 48.69
C ALA A 21 7.27 -22.36 48.61
N VAL A 22 7.89 -21.43 49.31
CA VAL A 22 9.25 -21.62 49.88
C VAL A 22 9.34 -20.77 51.13
N LEU A 23 9.16 -21.37 52.26
CA LEU A 23 9.65 -20.89 53.55
C LEU A 23 10.01 -22.10 54.41
N ALA A 24 11.20 -22.07 54.93
CA ALA A 24 11.74 -22.85 56.01
C ALA A 24 12.70 -24.02 55.67
N ALA A 25 13.96 -23.71 55.76
CA ALA A 25 14.84 -24.54 56.61
C ALA A 25 16.05 -23.70 57.01
N CYS A 26 16.15 -23.42 58.26
CA CYS A 26 17.27 -22.77 58.96
C CYS A 26 18.40 -23.74 59.30
N THR A 27 19.60 -23.16 59.33
CA THR A 27 20.74 -23.46 60.22
C THR A 27 21.61 -24.67 59.95
N LYS A 28 22.85 -24.39 59.54
CA LYS A 28 24.05 -24.83 60.27
C LYS A 28 25.23 -23.92 59.95
N ASN A 29 25.85 -23.46 61.01
CA ASN A 29 27.17 -22.80 61.02
C ASN A 29 28.26 -23.76 60.52
N GLU A 30 29.14 -23.30 59.63
CA GLU A 30 30.54 -23.72 59.59
C GLU A 30 31.39 -22.59 59.05
N GLY A 31 32.61 -22.46 59.53
CA GLY A 31 33.46 -21.32 59.61
C GLY A 31 34.07 -20.77 58.27
N PRO A 32 35.01 -19.84 58.33
CA PRO A 32 35.39 -19.00 57.21
C PRO A 32 36.29 -19.76 56.23
N GLU A 33 35.77 -20.14 55.08
CA GLU A 33 36.59 -20.53 53.93
C GLU A 33 37.05 -19.28 53.15
N ALA A 34 38.31 -19.35 52.75
CA ALA A 34 39.00 -18.29 52.01
C ALA A 34 38.23 -17.87 50.74
N SER A 35 37.97 -16.56 50.63
CA SER A 35 37.39 -15.96 49.45
C SER A 35 38.33 -16.12 48.25
N THR A 36 37.98 -17.02 47.34
CA THR A 36 38.54 -17.01 45.98
C THR A 36 38.03 -15.74 45.28
N PRO A 37 38.90 -14.99 44.61
CA PRO A 37 38.43 -13.79 43.88
C PRO A 37 37.43 -14.25 42.79
N ILE A 38 36.23 -13.66 42.87
CA ILE A 38 35.23 -13.77 41.81
C ILE A 38 35.83 -13.05 40.60
N VAL A 39 36.34 -13.84 39.63
CA VAL A 39 36.64 -13.30 38.30
C VAL A 39 35.27 -13.01 37.69
N THR A 40 34.88 -11.77 37.75
CA THR A 40 33.76 -11.26 36.94
C THR A 40 34.22 -11.34 35.50
N THR A 41 33.90 -12.43 34.80
CA THR A 41 33.97 -12.45 33.33
C THR A 41 32.98 -11.41 32.86
N GLU A 42 33.49 -10.25 32.37
CA GLU A 42 32.68 -9.32 31.62
C GLU A 42 31.92 -10.11 30.57
N ALA A 43 30.60 -9.88 30.50
CA ALA A 43 29.79 -10.45 29.43
C ALA A 43 30.43 -10.07 28.09
N PRO A 44 30.56 -11.01 27.15
CA PRO A 44 31.14 -10.69 25.85
C PRO A 44 30.36 -9.53 25.23
N ALA A 45 31.12 -8.54 24.71
CA ALA A 45 30.50 -7.40 24.03
C ALA A 45 29.51 -7.92 22.97
N PRO A 46 28.32 -7.31 22.85
CA PRO A 46 27.33 -7.73 21.86
C PRO A 46 27.97 -7.72 20.47
N ALA A 47 27.62 -8.72 19.65
CA ALA A 47 28.09 -8.79 18.28
C ALA A 47 27.66 -7.51 17.52
N GLU A 48 28.47 -7.09 16.57
CA GLU A 48 28.25 -5.86 15.80
C GLU A 48 27.99 -6.17 14.32
N LEU A 49 27.11 -5.39 13.68
CA LEU A 49 26.95 -5.34 12.23
C LEU A 49 27.69 -4.11 11.69
N VAL A 50 28.68 -4.31 10.85
CA VAL A 50 29.39 -3.22 10.17
C VAL A 50 28.74 -3.03 8.81
N LEU A 51 27.75 -2.14 8.73
CA LEU A 51 26.91 -1.95 7.54
C LEU A 51 27.66 -1.26 6.38
N PHE A 52 28.56 -0.32 6.72
CA PHE A 52 29.39 0.40 5.75
C PHE A 52 30.83 0.51 6.31
N GLY A 53 31.81 0.41 5.42
CA GLY A 53 33.22 0.51 5.79
C GLY A 53 33.80 -0.77 6.39
N GLY A 54 33.09 -1.90 6.33
CA GLY A 54 33.53 -3.23 6.73
C GLY A 54 34.09 -4.06 5.58
N SER A 55 34.41 -5.31 5.87
CA SER A 55 34.82 -6.30 4.86
C SER A 55 33.64 -6.92 4.10
N GLU A 56 32.46 -6.94 4.70
CA GLU A 56 31.19 -7.36 4.06
C GLU A 56 30.51 -6.17 3.39
N THR A 57 29.92 -6.43 2.23
CA THR A 57 29.10 -5.44 1.51
C THR A 57 27.64 -5.75 1.76
N TYR A 58 26.92 -4.79 2.35
CA TYR A 58 25.48 -4.89 2.55
C TYR A 58 24.74 -4.41 1.30
N ASN A 59 23.89 -5.27 0.76
CA ASN A 59 22.98 -4.89 -0.31
C ASN A 59 21.66 -4.38 0.28
N VAL A 60 21.12 -3.32 -0.29
CA VAL A 60 19.78 -2.84 0.08
C VAL A 60 18.75 -3.53 -0.78
N ILE A 61 17.91 -4.34 -0.16
CA ILE A 61 16.83 -5.09 -0.80
C ILE A 61 15.50 -4.46 -0.41
N ARG A 62 14.66 -4.17 -1.38
CA ARG A 62 13.30 -3.68 -1.18
C ARG A 62 12.28 -4.68 -1.66
N GLY A 63 11.09 -4.66 -1.07
CA GLY A 63 9.97 -5.43 -1.60
C GLY A 63 9.60 -5.00 -3.02
N THR A 64 9.24 -5.96 -3.87
CA THR A 64 8.77 -5.72 -5.25
C THR A 64 7.56 -4.77 -5.30
N TYR A 65 6.73 -4.78 -4.26
CA TYR A 65 5.51 -3.97 -4.17
C TYR A 65 5.66 -2.66 -3.40
N ALA A 66 6.90 -2.25 -3.07
CA ALA A 66 7.14 -0.96 -2.44
C ALA A 66 6.57 0.18 -3.30
N ASN A 67 5.79 1.06 -2.67
CA ASN A 67 5.16 2.19 -3.36
C ASN A 67 6.16 3.33 -3.66
N GLU A 68 5.72 4.34 -4.41
CA GLU A 68 6.52 5.52 -4.78
C GLU A 68 7.13 6.23 -3.57
N SER A 69 6.42 6.32 -2.44
CA SER A 69 6.92 7.02 -1.25
C SER A 69 8.10 6.28 -0.61
N VAL A 70 8.08 4.95 -0.60
CA VAL A 70 9.21 4.11 -0.16
C VAL A 70 10.38 4.24 -1.13
N LEU A 71 10.11 4.25 -2.45
CA LEU A 71 11.14 4.45 -3.47
C LEU A 71 11.83 5.82 -3.32
N ASP A 72 11.08 6.86 -3.04
CA ASP A 72 11.63 8.21 -2.80
C ASP A 72 12.43 8.29 -1.48
N ALA A 73 11.98 7.59 -0.43
CA ALA A 73 12.74 7.49 0.81
C ALA A 73 14.05 6.71 0.60
N LEU A 74 14.07 5.68 -0.25
CA LEU A 74 15.28 4.95 -0.64
C LEU A 74 16.24 5.82 -1.46
N LYS A 75 15.76 6.71 -2.33
CA LYS A 75 16.60 7.71 -3.00
C LYS A 75 17.26 8.66 -2.01
N LYS A 76 16.53 9.08 -0.95
CA LYS A 76 17.08 9.90 0.14
C LYS A 76 18.13 9.14 0.95
N LEU A 77 17.86 7.87 1.29
CA LEU A 77 18.81 6.98 1.96
C LEU A 77 20.11 6.88 1.15
N ARG A 78 20.02 6.62 -0.15
CA ARG A 78 21.19 6.55 -1.04
C ARG A 78 22.01 7.85 -1.03
N LYS A 79 21.31 8.99 -1.11
CA LYS A 79 21.98 10.30 -1.06
C LYS A 79 22.69 10.51 0.28
N ALA A 80 22.08 10.14 1.39
CA ALA A 80 22.66 10.27 2.73
C ALA A 80 23.92 9.38 2.88
N ILE A 81 23.84 8.12 2.40
CA ILE A 81 24.98 7.20 2.39
C ILE A 81 26.13 7.77 1.53
N ALA A 82 25.85 8.21 0.30
CA ALA A 82 26.85 8.77 -0.59
C ALA A 82 27.50 10.05 -0.01
N ALA A 83 26.72 10.92 0.59
CA ALA A 83 27.22 12.13 1.23
C ALA A 83 28.13 11.84 2.44
N LYS A 84 27.89 10.74 3.16
CA LYS A 84 28.62 10.38 4.37
C LYS A 84 29.84 9.51 4.10
N PHE A 85 29.70 8.51 3.24
CA PHE A 85 30.71 7.48 2.99
C PHE A 85 31.33 7.55 1.58
N GLY A 86 30.92 8.54 0.75
CA GLY A 86 31.33 8.65 -0.63
C GLY A 86 30.63 7.59 -1.52
N ASP A 87 31.13 7.49 -2.77
CA ASP A 87 30.60 6.50 -3.75
C ASP A 87 31.06 5.06 -3.51
N ILE A 88 31.51 4.74 -2.29
CA ILE A 88 31.91 3.37 -1.92
C ILE A 88 30.74 2.38 -1.95
N TRP A 89 29.51 2.89 -1.90
CA TRP A 89 28.33 2.06 -2.00
C TRP A 89 27.89 1.93 -3.46
N GLN A 90 28.37 0.88 -4.11
CA GLN A 90 27.89 0.46 -5.42
C GLN A 90 26.58 -0.37 -5.33
N GLY A 91 26.10 -0.60 -4.09
CA GLY A 91 24.87 -1.33 -3.83
C GLY A 91 23.67 -0.61 -4.43
N ILE A 92 23.17 -1.14 -5.52
CA ILE A 92 21.90 -0.73 -6.11
C ILE A 92 20.81 -1.24 -5.17
N THR A 93 19.84 -0.41 -4.85
CA THR A 93 18.59 -0.90 -4.27
C THR A 93 17.97 -1.86 -5.27
N THR A 94 18.02 -3.15 -4.97
CA THR A 94 17.44 -4.19 -5.82
C THR A 94 16.08 -4.61 -5.30
N GLU A 95 15.20 -5.02 -6.22
CA GLU A 95 13.99 -5.73 -5.84
C GLU A 95 14.34 -7.08 -5.24
N ASP A 96 13.48 -7.57 -4.37
CA ASP A 96 13.63 -8.89 -3.75
C ASP A 96 13.33 -10.05 -4.71
N TRP A 97 12.87 -9.75 -5.93
CA TRP A 97 12.62 -10.78 -6.95
C TRP A 97 13.90 -11.44 -7.42
N GLU A 98 13.89 -12.76 -7.47
CA GLU A 98 14.99 -13.58 -7.98
C GLU A 98 14.48 -14.53 -9.08
N GLN A 99 15.31 -14.77 -10.11
CA GLN A 99 14.93 -15.65 -11.20
C GLN A 99 14.75 -17.09 -10.67
N GLY A 100 13.60 -17.69 -10.95
CA GLY A 100 13.28 -19.07 -10.53
C GLY A 100 12.59 -19.15 -9.16
N VAL A 101 12.43 -18.03 -8.46
CA VAL A 101 11.67 -17.95 -7.21
C VAL A 101 10.25 -17.52 -7.53
N GLY A 102 9.27 -18.24 -7.00
CA GLY A 102 7.85 -17.89 -7.14
C GLY A 102 7.51 -16.57 -6.43
N LYS A 103 6.49 -15.89 -6.91
CA LYS A 103 6.07 -14.56 -6.43
C LYS A 103 5.83 -14.47 -4.91
N ASN A 104 5.44 -15.58 -4.28
CA ASN A 104 5.11 -15.66 -2.86
C ASN A 104 6.07 -16.58 -2.09
N ASP A 105 7.18 -16.99 -2.70
CA ASP A 105 8.14 -17.87 -2.04
C ASP A 105 9.01 -17.04 -1.10
N ILE A 106 9.27 -17.59 0.06
CA ILE A 106 10.21 -17.00 1.03
C ILE A 106 11.61 -17.51 0.73
N VAL A 107 12.54 -16.59 0.60
CA VAL A 107 13.96 -16.86 0.37
C VAL A 107 14.70 -16.83 1.71
N ASP A 108 15.37 -17.93 2.02
CA ASP A 108 16.29 -18.04 3.14
C ASP A 108 17.73 -17.96 2.61
N ASN A 109 18.50 -16.99 3.07
CA ASN A 109 19.92 -16.88 2.79
C ASN A 109 20.66 -16.17 3.93
N ASP A 110 21.98 -16.36 4.00
CA ASP A 110 22.86 -15.74 5.01
C ASP A 110 23.57 -14.49 4.49
N ASN A 111 23.06 -13.86 3.42
CA ASN A 111 23.66 -12.67 2.84
C ASN A 111 23.55 -11.48 3.81
N ALA A 112 24.55 -10.59 3.76
CA ALA A 112 24.50 -9.30 4.43
C ALA A 112 23.57 -8.36 3.66
N GLU A 113 22.39 -8.09 4.20
CA GLU A 113 21.34 -7.31 3.53
C GLU A 113 20.73 -6.27 4.46
N ILE A 114 20.37 -5.11 3.90
CA ILE A 114 19.48 -4.15 4.51
C ILE A 114 18.12 -4.33 3.84
N LEU A 115 17.17 -4.90 4.55
CA LEU A 115 15.83 -5.20 4.06
C LEU A 115 14.91 -4.02 4.32
N VAL A 116 14.26 -3.50 3.29
CA VAL A 116 13.37 -2.35 3.39
C VAL A 116 11.95 -2.71 3.02
N GLY A 117 11.05 -2.57 4.00
CA GLY A 117 9.67 -3.00 3.89
C GLY A 117 9.53 -4.52 3.89
N LEU A 118 8.35 -5.01 3.54
CA LEU A 118 8.07 -6.43 3.43
C LEU A 118 8.72 -6.97 2.14
N THR A 119 9.82 -7.68 2.31
CA THR A 119 10.55 -8.38 1.23
C THR A 119 10.23 -9.87 1.26
N ASN A 120 10.68 -10.63 0.27
CA ASN A 120 10.56 -12.09 0.28
C ASN A 120 11.59 -12.79 1.19
N ARG A 121 12.31 -12.07 2.05
CA ARG A 121 13.23 -12.63 3.05
C ARG A 121 12.48 -12.98 4.32
N ARG A 122 12.79 -14.15 4.90
CA ARG A 122 12.17 -14.66 6.14
C ARG A 122 12.24 -13.64 7.28
N GLU A 123 13.37 -12.96 7.42
CA GLU A 123 13.61 -12.00 8.49
C GLU A 123 12.63 -10.81 8.42
N SER A 124 12.34 -10.30 7.22
CA SER A 124 11.34 -9.22 7.08
C SER A 124 9.93 -9.67 7.42
N HIS A 125 9.55 -10.91 7.05
CA HIS A 125 8.25 -11.48 7.44
C HIS A 125 8.13 -11.64 8.95
N THR A 126 9.15 -12.25 9.60
CA THR A 126 9.15 -12.44 11.06
C THR A 126 9.05 -11.12 11.81
N VAL A 127 9.74 -10.09 11.33
CA VAL A 127 9.68 -8.75 11.95
C VAL A 127 8.32 -8.12 11.68
N TYR A 128 7.79 -8.20 10.45
CA TYR A 128 6.49 -7.65 10.08
C TYR A 128 5.35 -8.21 10.93
N GLU A 129 5.33 -9.53 11.15
CA GLU A 129 4.33 -10.22 11.98
C GLU A 129 4.36 -9.78 13.46
N SER A 130 5.47 -9.21 13.92
CA SER A 130 5.62 -8.68 15.28
C SER A 130 5.15 -7.24 15.46
N LEU A 131 4.84 -6.52 14.36
CA LEU A 131 4.44 -5.12 14.41
C LEU A 131 2.95 -4.97 14.68
N GLY A 132 2.62 -4.03 15.55
CA GLY A 132 1.26 -3.52 15.71
C GLY A 132 0.90 -2.48 14.66
N GLU A 133 -0.35 -2.02 14.69
CA GLU A 133 -0.84 -0.99 13.79
C GLU A 133 -0.03 0.32 13.95
N ASN A 134 0.40 0.90 12.82
CA ASN A 134 1.24 2.10 12.74
C ASN A 134 2.63 1.96 13.38
N GLU A 135 3.06 0.80 13.77
CA GLU A 135 4.40 0.58 14.29
C GLU A 135 5.42 0.41 13.17
N TYR A 136 6.66 0.78 13.48
CA TYR A 136 7.80 0.51 12.64
C TYR A 136 9.02 0.11 13.49
N THR A 137 9.99 -0.52 12.85
CA THR A 137 11.24 -0.87 13.53
C THR A 137 12.45 -0.79 12.60
N ILE A 138 13.60 -0.52 13.22
CA ILE A 138 14.92 -0.74 12.66
C ILE A 138 15.55 -1.84 13.52
N ARG A 139 15.64 -3.06 12.97
CA ARG A 139 15.98 -4.25 13.77
C ARG A 139 17.05 -5.09 13.10
N ALA A 140 18.08 -5.44 13.87
CA ALA A 140 19.07 -6.42 13.46
C ALA A 140 18.51 -7.84 13.65
N VAL A 141 18.65 -8.70 12.64
CA VAL A 141 18.25 -10.09 12.68
C VAL A 141 19.36 -10.92 11.99
N GLY A 142 20.17 -11.60 12.79
CA GLY A 142 21.35 -12.28 12.26
C GLY A 142 22.31 -11.32 11.56
N LYS A 143 22.61 -11.55 10.30
CA LYS A 143 23.46 -10.66 9.46
C LYS A 143 22.66 -9.59 8.73
N LYS A 144 21.37 -9.45 8.96
CA LYS A 144 20.52 -8.52 8.24
C LYS A 144 20.06 -7.37 9.12
N LEU A 145 19.88 -6.20 8.51
CA LEU A 145 19.17 -5.08 9.11
C LEU A 145 17.82 -4.97 8.45
N VAL A 146 16.74 -5.08 9.22
CA VAL A 146 15.35 -4.93 8.76
C VAL A 146 14.85 -3.54 9.13
N ILE A 147 14.44 -2.76 8.12
CA ILE A 147 13.85 -1.43 8.26
C ILE A 147 12.44 -1.52 7.70
N ILE A 148 11.44 -1.62 8.57
CA ILE A 148 10.09 -1.97 8.16
C ILE A 148 9.04 -1.30 9.05
N GLY A 149 7.90 -1.00 8.48
CA GLY A 149 6.69 -0.57 9.17
C GLY A 149 5.52 -1.48 8.88
N SER A 150 4.45 -1.33 9.64
CA SER A 150 3.18 -2.02 9.43
C SER A 150 2.52 -1.69 8.08
N ASP A 151 2.92 -0.56 7.49
CA ASP A 151 2.57 -0.14 6.13
C ASP A 151 3.73 0.64 5.50
N ASP A 152 3.56 1.07 4.25
CA ASP A 152 4.58 1.82 3.52
C ASP A 152 4.87 3.19 4.14
N TYR A 153 3.86 3.84 4.73
CA TYR A 153 4.08 5.11 5.40
C TYR A 153 4.93 4.97 6.67
N ALA A 154 4.65 3.96 7.48
CA ALA A 154 5.47 3.62 8.64
C ALA A 154 6.89 3.19 8.23
N THR A 155 7.02 2.48 7.10
CA THR A 155 8.33 2.13 6.51
C THR A 155 9.12 3.38 6.10
N VAL A 156 8.49 4.39 5.51
CA VAL A 156 9.13 5.69 5.20
C VAL A 156 9.62 6.38 6.47
N GLN A 157 8.86 6.31 7.56
CA GLN A 157 9.27 6.88 8.84
C GLN A 157 10.45 6.12 9.45
N ALA A 158 10.47 4.79 9.36
CA ALA A 158 11.61 3.98 9.75
C ALA A 158 12.88 4.36 8.96
N LEU A 159 12.79 4.49 7.64
CA LEU A 159 13.91 4.94 6.79
C LEU A 159 14.39 6.33 7.15
N THR A 160 13.48 7.26 7.37
CA THR A 160 13.83 8.63 7.81
C THR A 160 14.55 8.62 9.17
N GLY A 161 14.04 7.80 10.08
CA GLY A 161 14.66 7.57 11.38
C GLY A 161 16.03 6.91 11.27
N PHE A 162 16.23 5.97 10.36
CA PHE A 162 17.52 5.35 10.11
C PHE A 162 18.56 6.38 9.62
N ILE A 163 18.16 7.23 8.68
CA ILE A 163 19.05 8.29 8.18
C ILE A 163 19.49 9.22 9.33
N SER A 164 18.53 9.78 10.08
CA SER A 164 18.80 10.81 11.08
C SER A 164 19.48 10.27 12.34
N ARG A 165 19.20 9.06 12.75
CA ARG A 165 19.72 8.49 14.00
C ARG A 165 21.00 7.70 13.84
N TYR A 166 21.24 7.13 12.67
CA TYR A 166 22.37 6.23 12.45
C TYR A 166 23.34 6.74 11.38
N ILE A 167 22.86 7.22 10.22
CA ILE A 167 23.75 7.64 9.13
C ILE A 167 24.35 9.03 9.42
N GLU A 168 23.53 10.03 9.71
CA GLU A 168 24.00 11.40 9.92
C GLU A 168 24.99 11.52 11.08
N PRO A 169 24.77 10.87 12.25
CA PRO A 169 25.72 10.94 13.37
C PRO A 169 26.97 10.06 13.21
N SER A 170 26.97 9.08 12.28
CA SER A 170 28.10 8.14 12.14
C SER A 170 29.40 8.84 11.73
N GLY A 171 30.53 8.18 11.96
CA GLY A 171 31.81 8.55 11.37
C GLY A 171 31.80 8.47 9.85
N ALA A 172 32.75 9.10 9.16
CA ALA A 172 32.80 9.09 7.69
C ALA A 172 33.36 7.78 7.12
N ASP A 173 33.97 6.94 7.95
CA ASP A 173 34.70 5.72 7.56
C ASP A 173 33.85 4.47 7.71
N LYS A 174 32.98 4.40 8.71
CA LYS A 174 32.12 3.24 8.90
C LYS A 174 30.83 3.54 9.66
N LEU A 175 29.81 2.71 9.41
CA LEU A 175 28.61 2.61 10.20
C LEU A 175 28.54 1.24 10.87
N VAL A 176 28.54 1.25 12.21
CA VAL A 176 28.44 0.06 13.05
C VAL A 176 27.16 0.11 13.85
N MET A 177 26.46 -1.01 13.92
CA MET A 177 25.26 -1.18 14.73
C MET A 177 25.38 -2.41 15.60
N SER A 178 24.77 -2.39 16.79
CA SER A 178 24.68 -3.59 17.63
C SER A 178 23.80 -4.66 16.95
N ALA A 179 24.20 -5.93 17.04
CA ALA A 179 23.36 -7.06 16.62
C ALA A 179 22.07 -7.20 17.48
N GLU A 180 21.99 -6.49 18.60
CA GLU A 180 20.80 -6.42 19.45
C GLU A 180 19.89 -5.23 19.09
N THR A 181 20.22 -4.46 18.06
CA THR A 181 19.42 -3.29 17.66
C THR A 181 17.97 -3.70 17.40
N ASN A 182 17.06 -3.06 18.13
CA ASN A 182 15.60 -3.19 17.97
C ASN A 182 14.95 -1.85 18.32
N ASP A 183 15.03 -0.93 17.37
CA ASP A 183 14.58 0.44 17.55
C ASP A 183 13.15 0.57 17.03
N MET A 184 12.21 0.44 17.96
CA MET A 184 10.78 0.52 17.69
C MET A 184 10.28 1.97 17.72
N GLY A 185 9.32 2.28 16.88
CA GLY A 185 8.62 3.54 16.89
C GLY A 185 7.19 3.41 16.41
N THR A 186 6.39 4.43 16.68
CA THR A 186 5.03 4.52 16.15
C THR A 186 5.00 5.63 15.11
N ALA A 187 4.56 5.29 13.92
CA ALA A 187 4.36 6.27 12.86
C ALA A 187 3.24 7.23 13.27
N THR A 188 3.53 8.51 13.15
CA THR A 188 2.47 9.50 13.29
C THR A 188 1.50 9.27 12.15
N LEU A 189 0.26 8.90 12.45
CA LEU A 189 -0.78 8.77 11.43
C LEU A 189 -0.74 10.02 10.56
N ARG A 190 -0.53 9.82 9.25
CA ARG A 190 -0.72 10.89 8.29
C ARG A 190 -2.19 11.30 8.44
N LYS A 191 -2.43 12.43 9.10
CA LYS A 191 -3.72 13.08 9.01
C LYS A 191 -3.84 13.50 7.54
N ILE A 192 -4.51 12.68 6.73
CA ILE A 192 -4.98 13.15 5.43
C ILE A 192 -5.81 14.38 5.79
N PRO A 193 -5.44 15.57 5.28
CA PRO A 193 -6.20 16.76 5.59
C PRO A 193 -7.60 16.53 5.04
N ILE A 194 -8.51 16.08 5.91
CA ILE A 194 -9.92 16.00 5.60
C ILE A 194 -10.35 17.45 5.55
N ASN A 195 -10.70 17.92 4.35
CA ASN A 195 -11.38 19.21 4.24
C ASN A 195 -12.75 19.06 4.90
N GLU A 196 -12.88 19.55 6.12
CA GLU A 196 -14.13 19.51 6.87
C GLU A 196 -15.27 20.26 6.16
N ASN A 197 -14.92 21.15 5.22
CA ASN A 197 -15.85 21.87 4.36
C ASN A 197 -16.12 21.17 3.02
N ALA A 198 -15.57 19.96 2.80
CA ALA A 198 -15.90 19.22 1.59
C ALA A 198 -17.35 18.74 1.66
N GLU A 199 -18.11 19.04 0.63
CA GLU A 199 -19.49 18.55 0.51
C GLU A 199 -19.53 17.03 0.37
N TYR A 200 -18.56 16.46 -0.38
CA TYR A 200 -18.42 15.02 -0.61
C TYR A 200 -16.97 14.58 -0.56
N ARG A 201 -16.77 13.35 -0.06
CA ARG A 201 -15.49 12.64 -0.07
C ARG A 201 -15.60 11.46 -1.02
N ILE A 202 -14.64 11.38 -1.93
CA ILE A 202 -14.61 10.33 -2.95
C ILE A 202 -13.26 9.62 -2.85
N MET A 203 -13.29 8.30 -2.77
CA MET A 203 -12.10 7.46 -2.84
C MET A 203 -12.06 6.75 -4.19
N SER A 204 -10.96 6.90 -4.93
CA SER A 204 -10.65 6.07 -6.09
C SER A 204 -9.55 5.08 -5.73
N TRP A 205 -9.79 3.79 -5.97
CA TRP A 205 -8.84 2.75 -5.58
C TRP A 205 -8.86 1.55 -6.52
N ASN A 206 -7.72 1.30 -7.18
CA ASN A 206 -7.49 0.05 -7.90
C ASN A 206 -7.09 -1.03 -6.88
N LEU A 207 -7.91 -2.07 -6.76
CA LEU A 207 -7.73 -3.17 -5.80
C LEU A 207 -6.68 -4.21 -6.23
N GLY A 208 -6.08 -4.04 -7.42
CA GLY A 208 -4.99 -4.89 -7.91
C GLY A 208 -5.39 -6.31 -8.26
N GLY A 209 -6.68 -6.62 -8.41
CA GLY A 209 -7.18 -7.97 -8.79
C GLY A 209 -6.72 -9.12 -7.89
N GLY A 210 -5.78 -8.86 -7.00
CA GLY A 210 -5.08 -9.82 -6.16
C GLY A 210 -5.27 -9.62 -4.66
N ILE A 211 -6.13 -8.71 -4.22
CA ILE A 211 -6.56 -8.68 -2.83
C ILE A 211 -7.24 -10.02 -2.53
N GLY A 212 -6.61 -10.82 -1.68
CA GLY A 212 -6.97 -12.21 -1.45
C GLY A 212 -8.38 -12.38 -0.90
N ASN A 213 -8.86 -11.39 -0.13
CA ASN A 213 -10.20 -11.37 0.45
C ASN A 213 -10.72 -9.93 0.61
N ALA A 214 -12.00 -9.81 0.90
CA ALA A 214 -12.64 -8.52 1.12
C ALA A 214 -12.23 -7.86 2.44
N ASP A 215 -11.77 -8.63 3.41
CA ASP A 215 -11.42 -8.15 4.75
C ASP A 215 -10.19 -7.24 4.70
N ASP A 216 -9.19 -7.55 3.84
CA ASP A 216 -7.98 -6.74 3.66
C ASP A 216 -8.29 -5.33 3.11
N ALA A 217 -9.25 -5.24 2.19
CA ALA A 217 -9.71 -3.95 1.67
C ALA A 217 -10.62 -3.22 2.65
N LEU A 218 -11.41 -3.96 3.42
CA LEU A 218 -12.40 -3.40 4.33
C LEU A 218 -11.78 -2.49 5.38
N GLU A 219 -10.67 -2.89 5.98
CA GLU A 219 -10.00 -2.09 7.02
C GLU A 219 -9.68 -0.68 6.52
N ILE A 220 -9.10 -0.58 5.32
CA ILE A 220 -8.80 0.71 4.68
C ILE A 220 -10.09 1.46 4.37
N MET A 221 -11.10 0.79 3.80
CA MET A 221 -12.38 1.40 3.47
C MET A 221 -13.08 1.96 4.71
N LEU A 222 -13.09 1.22 5.82
CA LEU A 222 -13.70 1.66 7.08
C LEU A 222 -12.92 2.80 7.74
N ARG A 223 -11.59 2.84 7.56
CA ARG A 223 -10.74 3.92 8.09
C ARG A 223 -11.09 5.28 7.49
N TYR A 224 -11.41 5.32 6.21
CA TYR A 224 -11.69 6.57 5.48
C TYR A 224 -13.17 6.89 5.36
N LEU A 225 -14.06 5.91 5.30
CA LEU A 225 -15.52 6.04 5.16
C LEU A 225 -15.93 7.21 4.24
N PRO A 226 -15.47 7.25 2.98
CA PRO A 226 -15.87 8.29 2.05
C PRO A 226 -17.35 8.14 1.68
N ASP A 227 -17.93 9.18 1.09
CA ASP A 227 -19.31 9.14 0.63
C ASP A 227 -19.47 8.29 -0.64
N ILE A 228 -18.40 8.20 -1.44
CA ILE A 228 -18.35 7.37 -2.65
C ILE A 228 -17.02 6.62 -2.73
N TYR A 229 -17.10 5.33 -3.00
CA TYR A 229 -15.97 4.51 -3.45
C TYR A 229 -16.08 4.26 -4.95
N SER A 230 -15.02 4.57 -5.68
CA SER A 230 -14.81 4.23 -7.08
C SER A 230 -13.72 3.17 -7.16
N LEU A 231 -14.11 1.91 -7.34
CA LEU A 231 -13.18 0.78 -7.27
C LEU A 231 -12.80 0.30 -8.67
N GLN A 232 -11.55 -0.07 -8.89
CA GLN A 232 -11.08 -0.71 -10.12
C GLN A 232 -10.53 -2.08 -9.76
N GLU A 233 -10.49 -2.99 -10.74
CA GLU A 233 -10.12 -4.41 -10.57
C GLU A 233 -10.91 -5.13 -9.48
N CYS A 234 -12.10 -4.67 -9.21
CA CYS A 234 -12.98 -5.21 -8.20
C CYS A 234 -13.79 -6.39 -8.75
N SER A 235 -13.31 -7.62 -8.52
CA SER A 235 -14.02 -8.82 -8.96
C SER A 235 -15.37 -8.98 -8.26
N LYS A 236 -16.29 -9.74 -8.88
CA LYS A 236 -17.60 -10.05 -8.27
C LYS A 236 -17.47 -10.61 -6.86
N LYS A 237 -16.48 -11.49 -6.62
CA LYS A 237 -16.23 -12.10 -5.30
C LYS A 237 -15.86 -11.03 -4.27
N ILE A 238 -14.89 -10.18 -4.59
CA ILE A 238 -14.43 -9.10 -3.70
C ILE A 238 -15.58 -8.12 -3.44
N HIS A 239 -16.24 -7.65 -4.50
CA HIS A 239 -17.34 -6.70 -4.36
C HIS A 239 -18.49 -7.24 -3.49
N THR A 240 -18.90 -8.49 -3.69
CA THR A 240 -19.95 -9.13 -2.88
C THR A 240 -19.51 -9.23 -1.42
N GLY A 241 -18.26 -9.59 -1.16
CA GLY A 241 -17.69 -9.62 0.18
C GLY A 241 -17.69 -8.25 0.84
N LEU A 242 -17.20 -7.21 0.14
CA LEU A 242 -17.18 -5.83 0.66
C LEU A 242 -18.58 -5.32 1.01
N ILE A 243 -19.57 -5.51 0.14
CA ILE A 243 -20.94 -5.06 0.40
C ILE A 243 -21.57 -5.82 1.57
N ALA A 244 -21.18 -7.08 1.81
CA ALA A 244 -21.70 -7.85 2.93
C ALA A 244 -21.19 -7.38 4.31
N ILE A 245 -20.05 -6.72 4.37
CA ILE A 245 -19.37 -6.30 5.60
C ILE A 245 -19.35 -4.78 5.80
N LEU A 246 -19.49 -3.99 4.73
CA LEU A 246 -19.67 -2.54 4.85
C LEU A 246 -20.99 -2.23 5.59
N PRO A 247 -21.07 -1.07 6.27
CA PRO A 247 -22.32 -0.61 6.87
C PRO A 247 -23.48 -0.66 5.88
N GLU A 248 -24.69 -1.03 6.32
CA GLU A 248 -25.86 -1.30 5.48
C GLU A 248 -26.32 -0.12 4.61
N TYR A 249 -25.92 1.10 4.99
CA TYR A 249 -26.20 2.32 4.22
C TYR A 249 -25.25 2.51 3.01
N TYR A 250 -24.27 1.64 2.78
CA TYR A 250 -23.54 1.61 1.53
C TYR A 250 -24.23 0.71 0.51
N LYS A 251 -24.44 1.26 -0.68
CA LYS A 251 -25.08 0.55 -1.80
C LYS A 251 -24.25 0.68 -3.06
N THR A 252 -24.39 -0.28 -3.96
CA THR A 252 -23.77 -0.22 -5.29
C THR A 252 -24.69 0.49 -6.26
N ALA A 253 -24.16 1.43 -7.04
CA ALA A 253 -24.93 2.17 -8.04
C ALA A 253 -25.36 1.25 -9.20
N THR A 254 -24.43 0.47 -9.75
CA THR A 254 -24.73 -0.56 -10.75
C THR A 254 -23.86 -1.79 -10.57
N LYS A 255 -24.42 -2.98 -10.80
CA LYS A 255 -23.72 -4.28 -10.66
C LYS A 255 -23.41 -4.93 -11.98
N LEU A 256 -24.14 -4.58 -13.04
CA LEU A 256 -24.06 -5.20 -14.33
C LEU A 256 -23.80 -4.15 -15.42
N HIS A 257 -23.10 -4.56 -16.46
CA HIS A 257 -23.00 -3.78 -17.69
C HIS A 257 -24.36 -3.63 -18.38
N ASN A 258 -24.44 -2.75 -19.36
CA ASN A 258 -25.64 -2.50 -20.15
C ASN A 258 -26.12 -3.74 -20.94
N ASP A 259 -25.27 -4.78 -21.04
CA ASP A 259 -25.65 -6.11 -21.58
C ASP A 259 -26.57 -6.91 -20.63
N GLY A 260 -26.76 -6.45 -19.41
CA GLY A 260 -27.58 -7.08 -18.38
C GLY A 260 -27.03 -8.38 -17.79
N ALA A 261 -25.86 -8.84 -18.23
CA ALA A 261 -25.29 -10.14 -17.89
C ALA A 261 -23.92 -10.04 -17.22
N THR A 262 -23.05 -9.16 -17.73
CA THR A 262 -21.66 -9.09 -17.28
C THR A 262 -21.50 -8.20 -16.05
N TYR A 263 -20.79 -8.73 -15.06
CA TYR A 263 -20.53 -8.02 -13.82
C TYR A 263 -19.52 -6.88 -14.01
N VAL A 264 -19.75 -5.75 -13.36
CA VAL A 264 -18.91 -4.57 -13.48
C VAL A 264 -17.64 -4.71 -12.63
N TYR A 265 -16.47 -4.57 -13.25
CA TYR A 265 -15.16 -4.56 -12.56
C TYR A 265 -14.74 -3.19 -12.05
N THR A 266 -15.52 -2.17 -12.35
CA THR A 266 -15.34 -0.79 -11.91
C THR A 266 -16.56 -0.29 -11.13
N PRO A 267 -17.00 -0.99 -10.05
CA PRO A 267 -18.21 -0.60 -9.34
C PRO A 267 -18.05 0.75 -8.63
N ILE A 268 -19.17 1.46 -8.53
CA ILE A 268 -19.34 2.65 -7.70
C ILE A 268 -20.19 2.25 -6.50
N VAL A 269 -19.66 2.44 -5.29
CA VAL A 269 -20.37 2.19 -4.03
C VAL A 269 -20.57 3.54 -3.32
N TYR A 270 -21.76 3.81 -2.84
CA TYR A 270 -22.12 5.13 -2.29
C TYR A 270 -22.89 5.02 -0.97
N ASN A 271 -22.81 6.08 -0.18
CA ASN A 271 -23.48 6.24 1.10
C ASN A 271 -24.88 6.81 0.92
N THR A 272 -25.91 6.00 1.15
CA THR A 272 -27.32 6.39 1.01
C THR A 272 -27.82 7.38 2.07
N LYS A 273 -27.06 7.61 3.14
CA LYS A 273 -27.36 8.67 4.12
C LYS A 273 -27.02 10.06 3.61
N VAL A 274 -26.18 10.14 2.57
CA VAL A 274 -25.65 11.39 2.03
C VAL A 274 -26.15 11.63 0.61
N LEU A 275 -26.33 10.57 -0.18
CA LEU A 275 -26.60 10.63 -1.60
C LEU A 275 -27.83 9.82 -2.00
N THR A 276 -28.62 10.36 -2.90
CA THR A 276 -29.69 9.65 -3.60
C THR A 276 -29.26 9.34 -5.02
N LEU A 277 -29.27 8.05 -5.39
CA LEU A 277 -28.98 7.64 -6.76
C LEU A 277 -30.16 7.98 -7.68
N LYS A 278 -29.90 8.75 -8.73
CA LYS A 278 -30.90 9.14 -9.74
C LYS A 278 -30.83 8.20 -10.94
N ASP A 279 -29.62 7.86 -11.37
CA ASP A 279 -29.37 7.02 -12.55
C ASP A 279 -27.98 6.42 -12.49
N SER A 280 -27.78 5.31 -13.19
CA SER A 280 -26.47 4.67 -13.30
C SER A 280 -26.39 3.71 -14.50
N GLY A 281 -25.17 3.44 -14.92
CA GLY A 281 -24.92 2.47 -15.96
C GLY A 281 -23.46 2.03 -15.98
N ALA A 282 -23.17 1.02 -16.77
CA ALA A 282 -21.80 0.58 -17.03
C ALA A 282 -21.69 0.01 -18.44
N GLU A 283 -20.58 0.29 -19.07
CA GLU A 283 -20.30 -0.20 -20.41
C GLU A 283 -18.82 -0.56 -20.57
N TRP A 284 -18.52 -1.39 -21.55
CA TRP A 284 -17.16 -1.69 -21.93
C TRP A 284 -16.50 -0.45 -22.54
N LEU A 285 -15.21 -0.28 -22.24
CA LEU A 285 -14.40 0.58 -23.08
C LEU A 285 -14.33 -0.05 -24.48
N ARG A 286 -14.67 0.71 -25.52
CA ARG A 286 -14.71 0.24 -26.92
C ARG A 286 -13.32 -0.13 -27.42
N ASP A 287 -12.38 0.76 -27.13
CA ASP A 287 -10.97 0.61 -27.49
C ASP A 287 -10.21 -0.07 -26.35
N ARG A 288 -10.11 -1.38 -26.41
CA ARG A 288 -9.45 -2.22 -25.43
C ARG A 288 -8.98 -3.54 -26.02
N TYR A 289 -8.11 -4.23 -25.32
CA TYR A 289 -7.88 -5.64 -25.57
C TYR A 289 -9.10 -6.46 -25.13
N THR A 290 -9.73 -7.15 -26.07
CA THR A 290 -10.98 -7.89 -25.83
C THR A 290 -10.81 -9.21 -25.11
N GLY A 291 -9.55 -9.68 -24.95
CA GLY A 291 -9.24 -10.91 -24.18
C GLY A 291 -9.35 -10.77 -22.66
N THR A 292 -9.66 -9.54 -22.15
CA THR A 292 -9.88 -9.31 -20.73
C THR A 292 -11.22 -8.61 -20.48
N ASN A 293 -11.84 -8.95 -19.35
CA ASN A 293 -13.13 -8.38 -18.94
C ASN A 293 -12.97 -7.29 -17.85
N THR A 294 -11.82 -6.62 -17.79
CA THR A 294 -11.51 -5.65 -16.73
C THR A 294 -11.55 -4.20 -17.20
N LYS A 295 -11.53 -3.96 -18.52
CA LYS A 295 -11.47 -2.62 -19.09
C LYS A 295 -12.87 -2.08 -19.39
N SER A 296 -13.41 -1.38 -18.41
CA SER A 296 -14.79 -0.89 -18.42
C SER A 296 -14.89 0.49 -17.77
N LEU A 297 -16.04 1.10 -17.92
CA LEU A 297 -16.44 2.26 -17.15
C LEU A 297 -17.82 2.01 -16.51
N ALA A 298 -18.02 2.60 -15.34
CA ALA A 298 -19.32 2.74 -14.70
C ALA A 298 -19.57 4.22 -14.45
N TRP A 299 -20.83 4.62 -14.46
CA TRP A 299 -21.21 5.98 -14.14
C TRP A 299 -22.45 5.99 -13.23
N ALA A 300 -22.57 7.04 -12.43
CA ALA A 300 -23.72 7.27 -11.57
C ALA A 300 -24.03 8.76 -11.51
N VAL A 301 -25.32 9.09 -11.49
CA VAL A 301 -25.85 10.42 -11.24
C VAL A 301 -26.45 10.44 -9.86
N PHE A 302 -26.02 11.37 -9.03
CA PHE A 302 -26.44 11.52 -7.65
C PHE A 302 -27.13 12.86 -7.42
N GLU A 303 -28.06 12.85 -6.48
CA GLU A 303 -28.59 14.05 -5.83
C GLU A 303 -28.10 14.07 -4.39
N GLY A 304 -27.49 15.15 -3.99
CA GLY A 304 -27.02 15.37 -2.64
C GLY A 304 -28.11 15.91 -1.70
N LYS A 305 -27.74 16.11 -0.43
CA LYS A 305 -28.68 16.53 0.61
C LYS A 305 -29.30 17.90 0.39
N ASN A 306 -28.59 18.77 -0.32
CA ASN A 306 -29.05 20.15 -0.60
C ASN A 306 -29.77 20.25 -1.95
N GLY A 307 -30.04 19.12 -2.62
CA GLY A 307 -30.70 19.04 -3.92
C GLY A 307 -29.76 19.26 -5.13
N GLU A 308 -28.47 19.45 -4.90
CA GLU A 308 -27.50 19.54 -5.99
C GLU A 308 -27.37 18.20 -6.71
N THR A 309 -27.27 18.26 -8.02
CA THR A 309 -27.09 17.07 -8.86
C THR A 309 -25.69 17.06 -9.47
N PHE A 310 -25.01 15.92 -9.41
CA PHE A 310 -23.72 15.71 -10.04
C PHE A 310 -23.59 14.27 -10.53
N ALA A 311 -22.59 14.02 -11.38
CA ALA A 311 -22.28 12.68 -11.85
C ALA A 311 -20.82 12.30 -11.57
N LEU A 312 -20.61 11.00 -11.46
CA LEU A 312 -19.30 10.39 -11.34
C LEU A 312 -19.13 9.31 -12.40
N ILE A 313 -17.99 9.31 -13.08
CA ILE A 313 -17.56 8.26 -14.02
C ILE A 313 -16.33 7.61 -13.42
N ASN A 314 -16.41 6.32 -13.15
CA ASN A 314 -15.32 5.47 -12.71
C ASN A 314 -14.88 4.58 -13.86
N PHE A 315 -13.59 4.50 -14.16
CA PHE A 315 -13.11 3.69 -15.29
C PHE A 315 -11.76 3.03 -15.02
N HIS A 316 -11.47 2.00 -15.82
CA HIS A 316 -10.17 1.34 -15.82
C HIS A 316 -9.67 1.24 -17.27
N GLY A 317 -8.71 2.11 -17.61
CA GLY A 317 -8.19 2.33 -18.96
C GLY A 317 -7.31 1.20 -19.48
N ALA A 318 -6.99 1.26 -20.77
CA ALA A 318 -6.12 0.29 -21.43
C ALA A 318 -4.69 0.33 -20.86
N ILE A 319 -4.16 -0.84 -20.51
CA ILE A 319 -2.79 -1.04 -20.00
C ILE A 319 -1.93 -1.71 -21.07
N CYS A 320 -0.63 -1.45 -21.06
CA CYS A 320 0.33 -2.13 -21.92
C CYS A 320 0.94 -3.32 -21.18
N PHE A 321 0.65 -4.53 -21.64
CA PHE A 321 1.35 -5.74 -21.21
C PHE A 321 2.41 -6.12 -22.26
N ASN A 322 3.41 -6.87 -21.85
CA ASN A 322 4.48 -7.32 -22.74
C ASN A 322 3.98 -8.28 -23.84
N THR A 323 2.86 -8.98 -23.57
CA THR A 323 2.25 -9.91 -24.53
C THR A 323 0.73 -9.89 -24.40
N TYR A 324 0.04 -9.73 -25.54
CA TYR A 324 -1.39 -9.96 -25.66
C TYR A 324 -1.65 -11.08 -26.66
N LYS A 325 -2.56 -11.98 -26.35
CA LYS A 325 -2.98 -13.02 -27.30
C LYS A 325 -3.51 -12.37 -28.58
N GLY A 326 -2.98 -12.75 -29.73
CA GLY A 326 -3.29 -12.14 -31.04
C GLY A 326 -2.37 -10.98 -31.41
N PHE A 327 -1.38 -10.64 -30.57
CA PHE A 327 -0.38 -9.62 -30.83
C PHE A 327 1.05 -10.16 -30.65
N GLU A 328 1.21 -11.47 -30.75
CA GLU A 328 2.48 -12.16 -30.52
C GLU A 328 3.58 -11.73 -31.51
N ASN A 329 3.18 -11.22 -32.68
CA ASN A 329 4.10 -10.75 -33.71
C ASN A 329 4.41 -9.24 -33.61
N TYR A 330 3.80 -8.54 -32.65
CA TYR A 330 4.07 -7.10 -32.45
C TYR A 330 5.37 -6.91 -31.70
N THR A 331 6.16 -5.96 -32.18
CA THR A 331 7.25 -5.42 -31.37
C THR A 331 6.70 -4.64 -30.17
N ALA A 332 7.50 -4.44 -29.13
CA ALA A 332 7.10 -3.62 -27.98
C ALA A 332 6.66 -2.20 -28.39
N ALA A 333 7.30 -1.62 -29.41
CA ALA A 333 6.96 -0.30 -29.91
C ALA A 333 5.60 -0.27 -30.65
N GLU A 334 5.29 -1.28 -31.46
CA GLU A 334 4.00 -1.41 -32.12
C GLU A 334 2.86 -1.64 -31.12
N LEU A 335 3.10 -2.48 -30.11
CA LEU A 335 2.13 -2.72 -29.04
C LEU A 335 1.90 -1.45 -28.23
N ALA A 336 2.96 -0.73 -27.86
CA ALA A 336 2.83 0.53 -27.13
C ALA A 336 2.05 1.59 -27.95
N LYS A 337 2.25 1.66 -29.28
CA LYS A 337 1.48 2.51 -30.18
C LYS A 337 0.01 2.12 -30.16
N GLN A 338 -0.32 0.83 -30.32
CA GLN A 338 -1.69 0.34 -30.30
C GLN A 338 -2.39 0.66 -28.97
N VAL A 339 -1.72 0.43 -27.85
CA VAL A 339 -2.27 0.74 -26.52
C VAL A 339 -2.50 2.26 -26.35
N ASN A 340 -1.61 3.08 -26.88
CA ASN A 340 -1.79 4.52 -26.85
C ASN A 340 -3.00 4.98 -27.70
N GLU A 341 -3.28 4.33 -28.81
CA GLU A 341 -4.50 4.54 -29.59
C GLU A 341 -5.76 4.14 -28.80
N TRP A 342 -5.74 3.00 -28.13
CA TRP A 342 -6.84 2.58 -27.24
C TRP A 342 -7.08 3.60 -26.10
N ARG A 343 -6.02 4.10 -25.46
CA ARG A 343 -6.14 5.14 -24.42
C ARG A 343 -6.78 6.42 -24.93
N GLN A 344 -6.43 6.83 -26.15
CA GLN A 344 -7.06 7.97 -26.78
C GLN A 344 -8.55 7.75 -27.07
N GLY A 345 -8.90 6.55 -27.55
CA GLY A 345 -10.29 6.13 -27.75
C GLY A 345 -11.06 6.08 -26.42
N ASN A 346 -10.42 5.57 -25.36
CA ASN A 346 -11.01 5.60 -24.01
C ASN A 346 -11.32 7.05 -23.57
N ALA A 347 -10.38 7.98 -23.75
CA ALA A 347 -10.58 9.39 -23.41
C ALA A 347 -11.78 10.00 -24.17
N ARG A 348 -11.92 9.71 -25.46
CA ARG A 348 -13.07 10.17 -26.26
C ARG A 348 -14.39 9.56 -25.74
N GLN A 349 -14.41 8.26 -25.44
CA GLN A 349 -15.61 7.61 -24.91
C GLN A 349 -16.03 8.20 -23.55
N LEU A 350 -15.08 8.52 -22.67
CA LEU A 350 -15.38 9.18 -21.39
C LEU A 350 -16.05 10.55 -21.61
N LEU A 351 -15.58 11.34 -22.56
CA LEU A 351 -16.21 12.62 -22.92
C LEU A 351 -17.61 12.40 -23.50
N GLU A 352 -17.82 11.41 -24.35
CA GLU A 352 -19.14 11.06 -24.88
C GLU A 352 -20.13 10.65 -23.78
N VAL A 353 -19.67 9.88 -22.78
CA VAL A 353 -20.49 9.51 -21.61
C VAL A 353 -20.86 10.75 -20.81
N ARG A 354 -19.89 11.63 -20.55
CA ARG A 354 -20.15 12.93 -19.91
C ARG A 354 -21.23 13.72 -20.65
N ASP A 355 -21.06 13.85 -21.95
CA ASP A 355 -21.96 14.67 -22.78
C ASP A 355 -23.38 14.05 -22.85
N ARG A 356 -23.47 12.71 -22.87
CA ARG A 356 -24.75 11.99 -22.78
C ARG A 356 -25.44 12.23 -21.44
N ILE A 357 -24.70 12.22 -20.32
CA ILE A 357 -25.22 12.55 -19.00
C ILE A 357 -25.72 14.00 -18.97
N ARG A 358 -24.94 14.95 -19.50
CA ARG A 358 -25.33 16.36 -19.54
C ARG A 358 -26.53 16.62 -20.44
N ALA A 359 -26.64 15.89 -21.55
CA ALA A 359 -27.83 15.98 -22.41
C ALA A 359 -29.13 15.58 -21.69
N GLN A 360 -29.03 14.67 -20.72
CA GLN A 360 -30.18 14.19 -19.97
C GLN A 360 -30.48 15.02 -18.69
N TYR A 361 -29.44 15.49 -18.00
CA TYR A 361 -29.54 16.13 -16.67
C TYR A 361 -29.19 17.62 -16.67
N GLY A 362 -28.83 18.20 -17.81
CA GLY A 362 -28.35 19.59 -17.91
C GLY A 362 -26.85 19.71 -17.61
N GLU A 363 -26.35 20.93 -17.50
CA GLU A 363 -24.93 21.24 -17.25
C GLU A 363 -24.49 20.96 -15.81
N ILE A 364 -24.74 19.74 -15.34
CA ILE A 364 -24.29 19.29 -14.03
C ILE A 364 -22.78 19.05 -13.98
N PRO A 365 -22.14 19.18 -12.80
CA PRO A 365 -20.76 18.72 -12.60
C PRO A 365 -20.61 17.25 -12.90
N VAL A 366 -19.60 16.88 -13.69
CA VAL A 366 -19.24 15.48 -13.96
C VAL A 366 -17.79 15.26 -13.58
N MET A 367 -17.58 14.42 -12.59
CA MET A 367 -16.26 14.00 -12.14
C MET A 367 -15.85 12.71 -12.86
N MET A 368 -14.58 12.57 -13.16
CA MET A 368 -13.98 11.36 -13.70
C MET A 368 -12.84 10.92 -12.79
N ASN A 369 -12.85 9.67 -12.39
CA ASN A 369 -11.75 9.07 -11.65
C ASN A 369 -11.53 7.61 -12.08
N GLY A 370 -10.47 7.01 -11.61
CA GLY A 370 -10.16 5.62 -11.93
C GLY A 370 -8.69 5.40 -12.23
N ASP A 371 -8.36 4.18 -12.62
CA ASP A 371 -7.03 3.84 -13.13
C ASP A 371 -6.93 4.16 -14.61
N CYS A 372 -6.34 5.31 -14.90
CA CYS A 372 -6.21 5.80 -16.27
C CYS A 372 -5.23 4.97 -17.11
N ASN A 373 -4.23 4.34 -16.49
CA ASN A 373 -3.11 3.71 -17.16
C ASN A 373 -2.34 4.64 -18.14
N PHE A 374 -2.44 5.96 -17.93
CA PHE A 374 -1.69 6.99 -18.65
C PHE A 374 -1.43 8.20 -17.73
N ASN A 375 -0.46 9.00 -18.09
CA ASN A 375 -0.04 10.18 -17.33
C ASN A 375 -0.39 11.51 -18.05
N ALA A 376 -0.14 12.62 -17.39
CA ALA A 376 -0.44 13.97 -17.89
C ALA A 376 0.29 14.37 -19.18
N SER A 377 1.39 13.69 -19.56
CA SER A 377 2.08 13.94 -20.82
C SER A 377 1.42 13.25 -22.03
N SER A 378 0.49 12.32 -21.80
CA SER A 378 -0.09 11.47 -22.84
C SER A 378 -1.06 12.21 -23.77
N ALA A 379 -1.27 11.65 -24.98
CA ALA A 379 -2.28 12.15 -25.90
C ALA A 379 -3.72 11.98 -25.34
N ALA A 380 -3.97 10.92 -24.59
CA ALA A 380 -5.27 10.68 -23.94
C ALA A 380 -5.61 11.77 -22.92
N TYR A 381 -4.64 12.18 -22.08
CA TYR A 381 -4.80 13.28 -21.15
C TYR A 381 -5.12 14.61 -21.86
N LYS A 382 -4.40 14.89 -22.97
CA LYS A 382 -4.63 16.08 -23.78
C LYS A 382 -6.04 16.11 -24.40
N ILE A 383 -6.58 14.95 -24.77
CA ILE A 383 -7.98 14.83 -25.26
C ILE A 383 -8.95 15.21 -24.16
N LEU A 384 -8.79 14.70 -22.94
CA LEU A 384 -9.67 15.02 -21.80
C LEU A 384 -9.63 16.52 -21.46
N THR A 385 -8.44 17.09 -21.36
CA THR A 385 -8.28 18.51 -21.01
C THR A 385 -8.77 19.44 -22.13
N ALA A 386 -8.51 19.12 -23.40
CA ALA A 386 -9.07 19.84 -24.54
C ALA A 386 -10.61 19.72 -24.61
N GLY A 387 -11.16 18.59 -24.13
CA GLY A 387 -12.60 18.40 -23.95
C GLY A 387 -13.20 19.12 -22.74
N GLY A 388 -12.42 19.96 -22.05
CA GLY A 388 -12.88 20.78 -20.92
C GLY A 388 -12.84 20.11 -19.55
N MET A 389 -12.21 18.94 -19.43
CA MET A 389 -11.94 18.35 -18.11
C MET A 389 -10.80 19.09 -17.41
N LYS A 390 -10.95 19.32 -16.13
CA LYS A 390 -9.90 19.90 -15.28
C LYS A 390 -9.30 18.81 -14.42
N ASP A 391 -7.97 18.80 -14.38
CA ASP A 391 -7.24 17.88 -13.52
C ASP A 391 -7.32 18.36 -12.07
N ALA A 392 -7.81 17.51 -11.18
CA ALA A 392 -7.99 17.84 -9.76
C ALA A 392 -6.64 18.02 -9.06
N GLU A 393 -5.59 17.31 -9.44
CA GLU A 393 -4.25 17.44 -8.89
C GLU A 393 -3.71 18.87 -9.07
N PHE A 394 -3.87 19.44 -10.27
CA PHE A 394 -3.40 20.80 -10.57
C PHE A 394 -4.34 21.91 -10.11
N THR A 395 -5.59 21.59 -9.83
CA THR A 395 -6.62 22.57 -9.42
C THR A 395 -6.96 22.52 -7.94
N ALA A 396 -6.56 21.49 -7.23
CA ALA A 396 -6.81 21.33 -5.80
C ALA A 396 -6.18 22.49 -4.99
N ARG A 397 -6.94 22.99 -4.03
CA ARG A 397 -6.48 24.04 -3.11
C ARG A 397 -5.68 23.47 -1.94
N LEU A 398 -5.98 22.24 -1.56
CA LEU A 398 -5.34 21.51 -0.45
C LEU A 398 -4.95 20.12 -0.94
N GLY A 399 -3.83 19.59 -0.42
CA GLY A 399 -3.47 18.19 -0.60
C GLY A 399 -2.88 17.81 -1.95
N LYS A 400 -2.21 18.74 -2.64
CA LYS A 400 -1.50 18.44 -3.89
C LYS A 400 -0.45 17.33 -3.78
N ASP A 401 0.05 17.06 -2.59
CA ASP A 401 1.15 16.12 -2.32
C ASP A 401 0.67 14.87 -1.57
N THR A 402 -0.59 14.50 -1.71
CA THR A 402 -1.16 13.32 -1.03
C THR A 402 -1.12 12.06 -1.89
N GLY A 403 -0.36 12.07 -2.97
CA GLY A 403 -0.11 10.90 -3.80
C GLY A 403 0.97 10.00 -3.25
#